data_b49fec9fbac9a526dabb2ab500d31849
#
_entry.id   b49fec9fbac9a526dabb2ab500d31849
#
_cell.length_a   1.000
_cell.length_b   1.000
_cell.length_c   1.000
_cell.angle_alpha   90.00
_cell.angle_beta   90.00
_cell.angle_gamma   90.00
#
_symmetry.space_group_name_H-M   'P 1'
#
loop_
_entity.id
_entity.type
_entity.pdbx_description
1 polymer ?
#
loop_
_entity_poly.entity_id
_entity_poly.type
_entity_poly.pdbx_seq_one_letter_code
_entity_poly.pdbx_strand_id
1 'polypeptide(L)'
;MTIDEIIEAAQARENDLKLLNHTVLFDLEKDGKILMDASGDDLKITLNPPNDEAETTLILSKENMEELITGELSPMVAFTMGKVKVLGSKGVALKLSGLLEN
;
A
#
# COMPACT_ATOMS: atom_id res chain seq x y z
N MET A 1 11.34 -2.05 10.72
CA MET A 1 10.02 -2.61 11.13
C MET A 1 9.85 -4.04 10.62
N THR A 2 9.13 -4.85 11.39
CA THR A 2 8.66 -6.13 10.90
C THR A 2 7.44 -5.93 10.00
N ILE A 3 7.06 -6.96 9.25
CA ILE A 3 5.85 -6.91 8.42
C ILE A 3 4.61 -6.63 9.29
N ASP A 4 4.53 -7.27 10.46
CA ASP A 4 3.41 -7.05 11.37
C ASP A 4 3.34 -5.59 11.84
N GLU A 5 4.48 -4.98 12.11
CA GLU A 5 4.54 -3.57 12.49
C GLU A 5 4.11 -2.64 11.35
N ILE A 6 4.48 -2.99 10.11
CA ILE A 6 4.04 -2.23 8.94
C ILE A 6 2.53 -2.31 8.80
N ILE A 7 1.95 -3.49 8.99
CA ILE A 7 0.50 -3.68 8.94
C ILE A 7 -0.19 -2.88 10.04
N GLU A 8 0.35 -2.90 11.26
CA GLU A 8 -0.18 -2.11 12.37
C GLU A 8 -0.13 -0.61 12.07
N ALA A 9 0.98 -0.14 11.47
CA ALA A 9 1.11 1.27 11.10
C ALA A 9 0.07 1.66 10.04
N ALA A 10 -0.22 0.76 9.08
CA ALA A 10 -1.25 0.99 8.09
C ALA A 10 -2.65 1.01 8.72
N GLN A 11 -2.92 0.10 9.65
CA GLN A 11 -4.19 0.07 10.39
C GLN A 11 -4.39 1.36 11.19
N ALA A 12 -3.32 1.92 11.73
CA ALA A 12 -3.40 3.18 12.48
C ALA A 12 -3.81 4.35 11.58
N ARG A 13 -3.67 4.21 10.26
CA ARG A 13 -4.08 5.22 9.29
C ARG A 13 -5.42 4.88 8.62
N GLU A 14 -6.21 4.02 9.24
CA GLU A 14 -7.48 3.55 8.69
C GLU A 14 -8.41 4.70 8.27
N ASN A 15 -8.51 5.75 9.08
CA ASN A 15 -9.41 6.86 8.79
C ASN A 15 -9.11 7.53 7.45
N ASP A 16 -7.85 7.55 7.04
CA ASP A 16 -7.46 8.10 5.75
C ASP A 16 -7.52 7.03 4.66
N LEU A 17 -6.96 5.86 4.92
CA LEU A 17 -6.81 4.83 3.89
C LEU A 17 -8.14 4.22 3.45
N LYS A 18 -9.15 4.16 4.32
CA LYS A 18 -10.47 3.67 3.93
C LYS A 18 -11.15 4.55 2.87
N LEU A 19 -10.70 5.79 2.73
CA LEU A 19 -11.24 6.70 1.73
C LEU A 19 -10.80 6.34 0.31
N LEU A 20 -9.87 5.40 0.18
CA LEU A 20 -9.41 4.94 -1.13
C LEU A 20 -10.54 4.29 -1.93
N ASN A 21 -11.40 3.50 -1.29
CA ASN A 21 -12.53 2.78 -1.90
C ASN A 21 -12.14 1.80 -3.02
N HIS A 22 -10.91 1.31 -2.97
CA HIS A 22 -10.36 0.37 -3.97
C HIS A 22 -9.48 -0.65 -3.29
N THR A 23 -9.05 -1.65 -4.05
CA THR A 23 -8.13 -2.68 -3.56
C THR A 23 -6.73 -2.45 -4.09
N VAL A 24 -5.74 -2.63 -3.23
CA VAL A 24 -4.31 -2.49 -3.58
C VAL A 24 -3.54 -3.66 -3.02
N LEU A 25 -2.74 -4.30 -3.87
CA LEU A 25 -1.82 -5.33 -3.44
C LEU A 25 -0.41 -4.71 -3.35
N PHE A 26 0.21 -4.83 -2.19
CA PHE A 26 1.61 -4.44 -2.01
C PHE A 26 2.45 -5.71 -2.14
N ASP A 27 3.18 -5.84 -3.24
CA ASP A 27 4.04 -6.98 -3.47
C ASP A 27 5.46 -6.62 -2.98
N LEU A 28 5.82 -7.15 -1.83
CA LEU A 28 7.13 -6.90 -1.21
C LEU A 28 8.16 -7.94 -1.65
N GLU A 29 7.91 -8.61 -2.76
CA GLU A 29 8.78 -9.61 -3.36
C GLU A 29 9.05 -10.75 -2.37
N LYS A 30 10.31 -11.00 -2.00
CA LYS A 30 10.66 -12.11 -1.09
C LYS A 30 10.06 -11.96 0.31
N ASP A 31 9.67 -10.76 0.69
CA ASP A 31 9.14 -10.49 2.03
C ASP A 31 7.63 -10.69 2.15
N GLY A 32 6.98 -11.08 1.05
CA GLY A 32 5.55 -11.40 1.06
C GLY A 32 4.69 -10.37 0.36
N LYS A 33 3.37 -10.56 0.48
CA LYS A 33 2.38 -9.67 -0.13
C LYS A 33 1.38 -9.21 0.90
N ILE A 34 0.95 -7.97 0.79
CA ILE A 34 -0.05 -7.38 1.67
C ILE A 34 -1.20 -6.88 0.80
N LEU A 35 -2.40 -7.42 1.02
CA LEU A 35 -3.60 -6.94 0.32
C LEU A 35 -4.33 -5.94 1.21
N MET A 36 -4.51 -4.73 0.70
CA MET A 36 -5.29 -3.70 1.38
C MET A 36 -6.60 -3.53 0.63
N ASP A 37 -7.69 -3.88 1.29
CA ASP A 37 -9.04 -3.78 0.73
C ASP A 37 -9.79 -2.65 1.42
N ALA A 38 -9.95 -1.54 0.73
CA ALA A 38 -10.72 -0.38 1.19
C ALA A 38 -12.03 -0.24 0.44
N SER A 39 -12.50 -1.30 -0.22
CA SER A 39 -13.72 -1.26 -1.03
C SER A 39 -15.00 -1.39 -0.22
N GLY A 40 -14.91 -1.83 1.04
CA GLY A 40 -16.06 -1.95 1.93
C GLY A 40 -16.10 -0.81 2.95
N ASP A 41 -16.90 -1.00 4.01
CA ASP A 41 -17.04 0.00 5.07
C ASP A 41 -15.80 0.08 5.95
N ASP A 42 -15.13 -1.05 6.15
CA ASP A 42 -13.93 -1.15 6.96
C ASP A 42 -12.71 -1.44 6.10
N LEU A 43 -11.55 -0.97 6.56
CA LEU A 43 -10.28 -1.29 5.93
C LEU A 43 -9.87 -2.70 6.35
N LYS A 44 -9.61 -3.56 5.38
CA LYS A 44 -9.13 -4.93 5.63
C LYS A 44 -7.73 -5.07 5.07
N ILE A 45 -6.82 -5.52 5.90
CA ILE A 45 -5.42 -5.73 5.51
C ILE A 45 -5.06 -7.18 5.79
N THR A 46 -4.65 -7.90 4.74
CA THR A 46 -4.35 -9.33 4.81
C THR A 46 -2.93 -9.59 4.35
N LEU A 47 -2.18 -10.30 5.19
CA LEU A 47 -0.82 -10.73 4.83
C LEU A 47 -0.91 -12.03 4.04
N ASN A 48 -0.20 -12.08 2.90
CA ASN A 48 -0.13 -13.23 2.02
C ASN A 48 -1.53 -13.80 1.71
N PRO A 49 -2.39 -12.98 1.06
CA PRO A 49 -3.77 -13.40 0.79
C PRO A 49 -3.81 -14.62 -0.12
N PRO A 50 -4.82 -15.51 0.04
CA PRO A 50 -4.94 -16.69 -0.82
C PRO A 50 -5.24 -16.30 -2.27
N ASN A 51 -5.86 -15.14 -2.49
CA ASN A 51 -6.12 -14.57 -3.80
C ASN A 51 -5.50 -13.17 -3.81
N ASP A 52 -4.58 -12.95 -4.74
CA ASP A 52 -3.85 -11.69 -4.83
C ASP A 52 -4.40 -10.74 -5.90
N GLU A 53 -5.63 -10.92 -6.31
CA GLU A 53 -6.28 -10.01 -7.24
C GLU A 53 -6.56 -8.67 -6.58
N ALA A 54 -6.20 -7.59 -7.26
CA ALA A 54 -6.44 -6.23 -6.79
C ALA A 54 -6.53 -5.30 -8.00
N GLU A 55 -7.14 -4.15 -7.79
CA GLU A 55 -7.30 -3.15 -8.86
C GLU A 55 -5.95 -2.58 -9.26
N THR A 56 -5.01 -2.49 -8.33
CA THR A 56 -3.64 -2.11 -8.63
C THR A 56 -2.68 -2.90 -7.76
N THR A 57 -1.47 -3.11 -8.28
CA THR A 57 -0.40 -3.78 -7.54
C THR A 57 0.80 -2.84 -7.51
N LEU A 58 1.34 -2.65 -6.32
CA LEU A 58 2.56 -1.87 -6.11
C LEU A 58 3.68 -2.83 -5.72
N ILE A 59 4.73 -2.87 -6.55
CA ILE A 59 5.90 -3.70 -6.28
C ILE A 59 6.99 -2.81 -5.71
N LEU A 60 7.42 -3.12 -4.50
CA LEU A 60 8.40 -2.31 -3.78
C LEU A 60 9.08 -3.16 -2.70
N SER A 61 10.19 -2.64 -2.16
CA SER A 61 10.85 -3.30 -1.05
C SER A 61 10.08 -3.08 0.26
N LYS A 62 10.32 -3.94 1.23
CA LYS A 62 9.76 -3.79 2.57
C LYS A 62 10.17 -2.43 3.18
N GLU A 63 11.44 -2.04 2.98
CA GLU A 63 11.98 -0.79 3.50
C GLU A 63 11.27 0.41 2.89
N ASN A 64 11.01 0.37 1.58
CA ASN A 64 10.28 1.45 0.92
C ASN A 64 8.82 1.51 1.39
N MET A 65 8.19 0.36 1.60
CA MET A 65 6.83 0.30 2.14
C MET A 65 6.77 0.93 3.53
N GLU A 66 7.73 0.60 4.39
CA GLU A 66 7.84 1.19 5.72
C GLU A 66 7.93 2.71 5.64
N GLU A 67 8.82 3.22 4.79
CA GLU A 67 9.01 4.66 4.65
C GLU A 67 7.78 5.38 4.11
N LEU A 68 7.04 4.73 3.21
CA LEU A 68 5.78 5.28 2.70
C LEU A 68 4.71 5.39 3.80
N ILE A 69 4.58 4.33 4.60
CA ILE A 69 3.56 4.29 5.66
C ILE A 69 3.89 5.26 6.79
N THR A 70 5.17 5.42 7.12
CA THR A 70 5.59 6.32 8.20
C THR A 70 5.71 7.78 7.76
N GLY A 71 5.63 8.04 6.46
CA GLY A 71 5.75 9.39 5.93
C GLY A 71 7.17 9.85 5.68
N GLU A 72 8.17 8.98 5.86
CA GLU A 72 9.57 9.33 5.62
C GLU A 72 9.89 9.47 4.14
N LEU A 73 9.12 8.82 3.28
CA LEU A 73 9.29 8.85 1.83
C LEU A 73 8.00 9.31 1.18
N SER A 74 8.06 10.38 0.39
CA SER A 74 6.91 10.84 -0.37
C SER A 74 6.57 9.81 -1.46
N PRO A 75 5.29 9.40 -1.59
CA PRO A 75 4.88 8.48 -2.65
C PRO A 75 5.25 8.98 -4.05
N MET A 76 5.07 10.26 -4.33
CA MET A 76 5.41 10.82 -5.64
C MET A 76 6.90 10.73 -5.93
N VAL A 77 7.74 10.99 -4.92
CA VAL A 77 9.18 10.85 -5.04
C VAL A 77 9.54 9.38 -5.31
N ALA A 78 8.90 8.45 -4.58
CA ALA A 78 9.15 7.03 -4.76
C ALA A 78 8.83 6.57 -6.19
N PHE A 79 7.70 7.02 -6.74
CA PHE A 79 7.33 6.70 -8.13
C PHE A 79 8.34 7.28 -9.11
N THR A 80 8.71 8.55 -8.94
CA THR A 80 9.64 9.25 -9.82
C THR A 80 11.02 8.60 -9.84
N MET A 81 11.47 8.12 -8.66
CA MET A 81 12.77 7.48 -8.53
C MET A 81 12.77 5.99 -8.89
N GLY A 82 11.62 5.43 -9.26
CA GLY A 82 11.52 4.03 -9.61
C GLY A 82 11.57 3.08 -8.43
N LYS A 83 11.34 3.57 -7.21
CA LYS A 83 11.33 2.73 -6.00
C LYS A 83 10.04 1.92 -5.88
N VAL A 84 9.01 2.29 -6.62
CA VAL A 84 7.73 1.58 -6.65
C VAL A 84 7.34 1.36 -8.10
N LYS A 85 7.03 0.10 -8.44
CA LYS A 85 6.51 -0.25 -9.76
C LYS A 85 5.00 -0.44 -9.64
N VAL A 86 4.23 0.14 -10.57
CA VAL A 86 2.78 0.06 -10.58
C VAL A 86 2.31 -0.86 -11.69
N LEU A 87 1.47 -1.85 -11.34
CA LEU A 87 0.78 -2.72 -12.29
C LEU A 87 -0.72 -2.55 -12.07
N GLY A 88 -1.47 -2.45 -13.14
CA GLY A 88 -2.92 -2.24 -13.06
C GLY A 88 -3.28 -0.78 -13.05
N SER A 89 -4.24 -0.38 -12.22
CA SER A 89 -4.79 0.97 -12.24
C SER A 89 -3.81 2.02 -11.69
N LYS A 90 -3.34 2.89 -12.56
CA LYS A 90 -2.50 4.03 -12.15
C LYS A 90 -3.33 5.08 -11.41
N GLY A 91 -4.62 5.19 -11.74
CA GLY A 91 -5.53 6.11 -11.05
C GLY A 91 -5.69 5.76 -9.59
N VAL A 92 -5.83 4.47 -9.26
CA VAL A 92 -5.90 4.01 -7.88
C VAL A 92 -4.59 4.30 -7.16
N ALA A 93 -3.45 4.06 -7.82
CA ALA A 93 -2.14 4.35 -7.24
C ALA A 93 -1.98 5.83 -6.92
N LEU A 94 -2.43 6.71 -7.81
CA LEU A 94 -2.38 8.15 -7.58
C LEU A 94 -3.28 8.57 -6.42
N LYS A 95 -4.47 7.98 -6.32
CA LYS A 95 -5.38 8.28 -5.21
C LYS A 95 -4.77 7.86 -3.88
N LEU A 96 -4.17 6.66 -3.84
CA LEU A 96 -3.48 6.18 -2.65
C LEU A 96 -2.33 7.11 -2.27
N SER A 97 -1.56 7.55 -3.26
CA SER A 97 -0.46 8.49 -3.06
C SER A 97 -0.93 9.74 -2.33
N GLY A 98 -2.05 10.31 -2.78
CA GLY A 98 -2.62 11.50 -2.13
C GLY A 98 -3.04 11.25 -0.68
N LEU A 99 -3.54 10.04 -0.39
CA LEU A 99 -3.96 9.69 0.97
C LEU A 99 -2.77 9.45 1.90
N LEU A 100 -1.63 9.03 1.36
CA LEU A 100 -0.41 8.80 2.14
C LEU A 100 0.39 10.08 2.38
N GLU A 101 0.20 11.09 1.56
CA GLU A 101 0.87 12.38 1.72
C GLU A 101 0.12 13.26 2.71
N ASN A 102 0.69 13.48 3.86
CA ASN A 102 0.13 14.38 4.87
C ASN A 102 1.22 15.25 5.42
#